data_911e81173e3b05613939fe71fb14fab8
#
_entry.id   911e81173e3b05613939fe71fb14fab8
#
_cell.length_a   1.000
_cell.length_b   1.000
_cell.length_c   1.000
_cell.angle_alpha   90.00
_cell.angle_beta   90.00
_cell.angle_gamma   90.00
#
_symmetry.space_group_name_H-M   'P 1'
#
loop_
_entity.id
_entity.type
_entity.pdbx_description
1 polymer ?
#
loop_
_entity_poly.entity_id
_entity_poly.type
_entity_poly.pdbx_seq_one_letter_code
_entity_poly.pdbx_strand_id
1 'polypeptide(L)' 'MAKREFIKDFYGRVQGEVITESNGNKKIKDFYGRLCGEYDAERGITKDFYGRVVGSGNQLNTLLDFHKK' A
#
# COMPACT_ATOMS: atom_id res chain seq x y z
N MET A 1 -8.64 -6.40 14.32
CA MET A 1 -8.30 -7.41 13.30
C MET A 1 -7.84 -6.78 12.01
N ALA A 2 -6.86 -7.37 11.36
CA ALA A 2 -6.38 -6.83 10.08
C ALA A 2 -7.38 -7.17 8.98
N LYS A 3 -7.56 -6.21 8.07
CA LYS A 3 -8.42 -6.39 6.90
C LYS A 3 -7.55 -6.40 5.66
N ARG A 4 -7.79 -7.35 4.77
CA ARG A 4 -7.01 -7.50 3.54
C ARG A 4 -7.89 -7.19 2.33
N GLU A 5 -7.38 -6.37 1.44
CA GLU A 5 -8.06 -6.05 0.19
C GLU A 5 -7.06 -6.21 -0.96
N PHE A 6 -7.54 -6.79 -2.07
CA PHE A 6 -6.69 -6.96 -3.24
C PHE A 6 -6.87 -5.79 -4.19
N ILE A 7 -5.75 -5.36 -4.79
CA ILE A 7 -5.77 -4.32 -5.81
C ILE A 7 -5.66 -5.01 -7.16
N LYS A 8 -6.63 -4.76 -8.04
CA LYS A 8 -6.67 -5.37 -9.36
C LYS A 8 -6.50 -4.32 -10.44
N ASP A 9 -5.91 -4.71 -11.55
CA ASP A 9 -5.76 -3.82 -12.69
C ASP A 9 -7.04 -3.81 -13.53
N PHE A 10 -6.98 -3.10 -14.65
CA PHE A 10 -8.10 -2.97 -15.58
C PHE A 10 -8.60 -4.32 -16.08
N TYR A 11 -7.71 -5.30 -16.17
CA TYR A 11 -8.04 -6.64 -16.67
C TYR A 11 -8.47 -7.60 -15.56
N GLY A 12 -8.58 -7.12 -14.34
CA GLY A 12 -8.98 -7.94 -13.20
C GLY A 12 -7.85 -8.77 -12.61
N ARG A 13 -6.61 -8.53 -13.02
CA ARG A 13 -5.46 -9.24 -12.45
C ARG A 13 -5.01 -8.59 -11.18
N VAL A 14 -4.64 -9.43 -10.19
CA VAL A 14 -4.18 -8.92 -8.90
C VAL A 14 -2.81 -8.26 -9.07
N GLN A 15 -2.72 -6.98 -8.69
CA GLN A 15 -1.46 -6.22 -8.72
C GLN A 15 -0.80 -6.21 -7.35
N GLY A 16 -1.57 -6.37 -6.30
CA GLY A 16 -1.05 -6.36 -4.96
C GLY A 16 -2.18 -6.44 -3.95
N GLU A 17 -1.85 -6.18 -2.70
CA GLU A 17 -2.84 -6.18 -1.64
C GLU A 17 -2.57 -5.08 -0.62
N VAL A 18 -3.63 -4.60 0.00
CA VAL A 18 -3.56 -3.64 1.09
C VAL A 18 -4.07 -4.33 2.35
N ILE A 19 -3.26 -4.30 3.40
CA ILE A 19 -3.63 -4.85 4.70
C ILE A 19 -3.86 -3.68 5.63
N THR A 20 -5.10 -3.58 6.15
CA THR A 20 -5.46 -2.55 7.12
C THR A 20 -5.38 -3.14 8.51
N GLU A 21 -4.56 -2.55 9.37
CA GLU A 21 -4.39 -3.00 10.73
C GLU A 21 -5.46 -2.38 11.64
N SER A 22 -5.63 -2.95 12.82
CA SER A 22 -6.68 -2.50 13.75
C SER A 22 -6.51 -1.06 14.20
N ASN A 23 -5.28 -0.53 14.17
CA ASN A 23 -5.02 0.86 14.53
C ASN A 23 -5.23 1.83 13.36
N GLY A 24 -5.66 1.33 12.21
CA GLY A 24 -5.90 2.14 11.03
C GLY A 24 -4.73 2.25 10.08
N ASN A 25 -3.56 1.79 10.47
CA ASN A 25 -2.40 1.76 9.58
C ASN A 25 -2.63 0.77 8.45
N LYS A 26 -2.05 1.05 7.30
CA LYS A 26 -2.20 0.19 6.14
C LYS A 26 -0.83 -0.15 5.58
N LYS A 27 -0.71 -1.36 5.05
CA LYS A 27 0.49 -1.81 4.36
C LYS A 27 0.11 -2.26 2.98
N ILE A 28 0.95 -1.95 2.00
CA ILE A 28 0.72 -2.38 0.63
C ILE A 28 1.83 -3.32 0.20
N LYS A 29 1.44 -4.45 -0.37
CA LYS A 29 2.37 -5.44 -0.89
C LYS A 29 2.14 -5.63 -2.37
N ASP A 30 3.19 -5.97 -3.10
CA ASP A 30 3.07 -6.20 -4.52
C ASP A 30 2.53 -7.60 -4.80
N PHE A 31 2.47 -7.94 -6.09
CA PHE A 31 1.99 -9.24 -6.56
C PHE A 31 2.79 -10.40 -5.95
N TYR A 32 4.07 -10.18 -5.69
CA TYR A 32 4.96 -11.21 -5.13
C TYR A 32 4.92 -11.27 -3.61
N GLY A 33 4.09 -10.46 -2.98
CA GLY A 33 3.98 -10.41 -1.53
C GLY A 33 5.05 -9.59 -0.85
N ARG A 34 5.83 -8.81 -1.59
CA ARG A 34 6.86 -7.95 -1.02
C ARG A 34 6.25 -6.61 -0.61
N LEU A 35 6.71 -6.13 0.54
CA LEU A 35 6.23 -4.85 1.06
C LEU A 35 6.68 -3.70 0.17
N CYS A 36 5.72 -2.93 -0.34
CA CYS A 36 6.01 -1.75 -1.15
C CYS A 36 6.02 -0.47 -0.33
N GLY A 37 5.24 -0.44 0.76
CA GLY A 37 5.18 0.73 1.61
C GLY A 37 4.08 0.59 2.63
N GLU A 38 3.88 1.67 3.40
CA GLU A 38 2.84 1.66 4.43
C GLU A 38 2.27 3.06 4.62
N TYR A 39 1.03 3.10 5.08
CA TYR A 39 0.34 4.33 5.44
C TYR A 39 0.20 4.39 6.96
N ASP A 40 0.72 5.48 7.54
CA ASP A 40 0.61 5.73 8.98
C ASP A 40 -0.61 6.61 9.21
N ALA A 41 -1.69 6.00 9.72
CA ALA A 41 -2.94 6.70 9.95
C ALA A 41 -2.83 7.75 11.06
N GLU A 42 -1.98 7.50 12.05
CA GLU A 42 -1.80 8.43 13.16
C GLU A 42 -1.15 9.73 12.70
N ARG A 43 -0.17 9.62 11.83
CA ARG A 43 0.55 10.80 11.30
C ARG A 43 -0.03 11.31 10.00
N GLY A 44 -0.88 10.49 9.35
CA GLY A 44 -1.46 10.85 8.07
C GLY A 44 -0.46 10.92 6.92
N ILE A 45 0.56 10.08 6.95
CA ILE A 45 1.60 10.07 5.93
C ILE A 45 1.76 8.67 5.36
N THR A 46 2.27 8.62 4.14
CA THR A 46 2.61 7.36 3.46
C THR A 46 4.13 7.28 3.32
N LYS A 47 4.69 6.12 3.65
CA LYS A 47 6.11 5.86 3.54
C LYS A 47 6.36 4.74 2.54
N ASP A 48 7.50 4.80 1.84
CA ASP A 48 7.92 3.71 0.98
C ASP A 48 8.55 2.60 1.82
N PHE A 49 9.00 1.53 1.15
CA PHE A 49 9.53 0.40 1.92
C PHE A 49 10.90 0.72 2.54
N TYR A 50 11.54 1.79 2.12
CA TYR A 50 12.77 2.27 2.76
C TYR A 50 12.48 3.12 4.00
N GLY A 51 11.19 3.37 4.30
CA GLY A 51 10.81 4.20 5.43
C GLY A 51 10.78 5.69 5.15
N ARG A 52 10.97 6.09 3.90
CA ARG A 52 10.94 7.50 3.53
C ARG A 52 9.52 7.96 3.24
N VAL A 53 9.20 9.19 3.64
CA VAL A 53 7.87 9.75 3.42
C VAL A 53 7.68 10.03 1.94
N VAL A 54 6.65 9.41 1.35
CA VAL A 54 6.28 9.62 -0.04
C VAL A 54 5.40 10.85 -0.18
N GLY A 55 4.51 11.05 0.79
CA GLY A 55 3.60 12.18 0.78
C GLY A 55 2.64 12.12 1.95
N SER A 56 1.84 13.17 2.08
CA SER A 56 0.79 13.21 3.09
C SER A 56 -0.46 12.50 2.57
N GLY A 57 -1.28 11.99 3.49
CA GLY A 57 -2.46 11.24 3.14
C GLY A 57 -2.13 9.85 2.63
N ASN A 58 -3.14 9.17 2.10
CA ASN A 58 -2.98 7.79 1.63
C ASN A 58 -2.50 7.80 0.17
N GLN A 59 -1.22 7.53 -0.02
CA GLN A 59 -0.58 7.49 -1.34
C GLN A 59 -0.18 6.08 -1.75
N LEU A 60 -0.76 5.05 -1.12
CA LEU A 60 -0.36 3.67 -1.36
C LEU A 60 -0.52 3.25 -2.81
N ASN A 61 -1.55 3.76 -3.49
CA ASN A 61 -1.78 3.41 -4.88
C ASN A 61 -0.66 3.87 -5.80
N THR A 62 0.00 4.99 -5.47
CA THR A 62 1.10 5.48 -6.28
C THR A 62 2.33 4.57 -6.17
N LEU A 63 2.48 3.87 -5.06
CA LEU A 63 3.58 2.93 -4.88
C LEU A 63 3.47 1.76 -5.84
N LEU A 64 2.25 1.29 -6.11
CA LEU A 64 2.04 0.23 -7.09
C LEU A 64 2.20 0.74 -8.51
N ASP A 65 1.83 1.97 -8.76
CA ASP A 65 1.92 2.53 -10.12
C ASP A 65 3.34 2.58 -10.63
N PHE A 66 4.32 2.66 -9.75
CA PHE A 66 5.73 2.59 -10.15
C PHE A 66 6.09 1.28 -10.84
N HIS A 67 5.40 0.22 -10.48
CA HIS A 67 5.71 -1.10 -11.02
C HIS A 67 5.03 -1.38 -12.35
N LYS A 68 4.16 -0.49 -12.78
CA LYS A 68 3.46 -0.66 -14.05
C LYS A 68 4.27 -0.20 -15.25
N LYS A 69 5.31 0.54 -14.98
CA LYS A 69 6.20 1.00 -16.05
C LYS A 69 7.40 0.07 -16.16
#